data_7af35e0c47071b971030da57bff01917
#
_entry.id   7af35e0c47071b971030da57bff01917
#
_cell.length_a   1.000
_cell.length_b   1.000
_cell.length_c   1.000
_cell.angle_alpha   90.00
_cell.angle_beta   90.00
_cell.angle_gamma   90.00
#
_symmetry.space_group_name_H-M   'P 1'
#
loop_
_entity.id
_entity.type
_entity.pdbx_description
1 polymer ?
#
loop_
_entity_poly.entity_id
_entity_poly.type
_entity_poly.pdbx_seq_one_letter_code
_entity_poly.pdbx_strand_id
1 'polypeptide(L)'
;MTKKILLPSILIIGAIFLVGYFSYYSQKSSEKSASNNSATININDASNLMSVPKKAPAEKIEVVHFHATQQCWSCITVGEYALKTIKEKFPEEYQNGTIVFKDVNGELQENRDMVAKYQARGSSLFINAITSGKDKIEEDVTVWRLITHES
;
A
#
# COMPACT_ATOMS: atom_id res chain seq x y z
N MET A 1 -27.36 6.13 49.60
CA MET A 1 -26.30 5.15 49.92
C MET A 1 -26.33 4.11 48.80
N THR A 2 -25.37 4.12 47.90
CA THR A 2 -24.97 2.99 46.99
C THR A 2 -24.15 3.49 45.83
N LYS A 3 -22.88 3.80 46.09
CA LYS A 3 -21.92 4.20 45.01
C LYS A 3 -20.56 3.56 45.21
N LYS A 4 -20.47 2.27 45.50
CA LYS A 4 -19.16 1.63 45.79
C LYS A 4 -18.89 0.27 45.16
N ILE A 5 -19.55 -0.20 44.11
CA ILE A 5 -19.33 -1.55 43.57
C ILE A 5 -18.89 -1.61 42.09
N LEU A 6 -18.69 -0.49 41.39
CA LEU A 6 -18.38 -0.53 39.96
C LEU A 6 -16.88 -0.42 39.58
N LEU A 7 -15.98 -0.09 40.51
CA LEU A 7 -14.55 0.09 40.19
C LEU A 7 -13.73 -1.20 40.02
N PRO A 8 -13.93 -2.27 40.79
CA PRO A 8 -13.06 -3.46 40.66
C PRO A 8 -13.33 -4.27 39.41
N SER A 9 -14.56 -4.27 38.86
CA SER A 9 -14.92 -5.08 37.70
C SER A 9 -14.30 -4.57 36.39
N ILE A 10 -14.14 -3.25 36.23
CA ILE A 10 -13.54 -2.65 35.03
C ILE A 10 -12.04 -2.92 34.95
N LEU A 11 -11.33 -2.92 36.09
CA LEU A 11 -9.91 -3.23 36.14
C LEU A 11 -9.60 -4.70 35.83
N ILE A 12 -10.46 -5.63 36.24
CA ILE A 12 -10.29 -7.05 35.95
C ILE A 12 -10.50 -7.34 34.47
N ILE A 13 -11.49 -6.72 33.82
CA ILE A 13 -11.75 -6.88 32.39
C ILE A 13 -10.57 -6.31 31.56
N GLY A 14 -10.04 -5.16 31.94
CA GLY A 14 -8.86 -4.56 31.29
C GLY A 14 -7.61 -5.44 31.37
N ALA A 15 -7.37 -6.09 32.51
CA ALA A 15 -6.23 -6.98 32.69
C ALA A 15 -6.32 -8.26 31.81
N ILE A 16 -7.52 -8.81 31.63
CA ILE A 16 -7.75 -10.01 30.78
C ILE A 16 -7.48 -9.67 29.30
N PHE A 17 -7.89 -8.48 28.83
CA PHE A 17 -7.61 -8.06 27.46
C PHE A 17 -6.13 -7.81 27.21
N LEU A 18 -5.39 -7.26 28.18
CA LEU A 18 -3.94 -7.05 28.04
C LEU A 18 -3.15 -8.36 28.00
N VAL A 19 -3.52 -9.33 28.81
CA VAL A 19 -2.86 -10.66 28.80
C VAL A 19 -3.17 -11.41 27.51
N GLY A 20 -4.40 -11.38 27.04
CA GLY A 20 -4.80 -11.98 25.76
C GLY A 20 -4.09 -11.35 24.55
N TYR A 21 -3.97 -10.02 24.54
CA TYR A 21 -3.27 -9.28 23.50
C TYR A 21 -1.77 -9.60 23.48
N PHE A 22 -1.12 -9.66 24.64
CA PHE A 22 0.30 -9.98 24.74
C PHE A 22 0.60 -11.45 24.32
N SER A 23 -0.27 -12.40 24.67
CA SER A 23 -0.13 -13.81 24.26
C SER A 23 -0.30 -13.98 22.75
N TYR A 24 -1.22 -13.24 22.13
CA TYR A 24 -1.43 -13.28 20.69
C TYR A 24 -0.21 -12.76 19.90
N TYR A 25 0.45 -11.70 20.39
CA TYR A 25 1.63 -11.14 19.72
C TYR A 25 2.89 -11.97 19.97
N SER A 26 3.02 -12.64 21.09
CA SER A 26 4.19 -13.48 21.40
C SER A 26 4.25 -14.74 20.53
N GLN A 27 3.12 -15.23 20.03
CA GLN A 27 3.08 -16.44 19.20
C GLN A 27 3.44 -16.20 17.73
N LYS A 28 3.42 -14.93 17.28
CA LYS A 28 3.73 -14.58 15.89
C LYS A 28 5.22 -14.41 15.60
N SER A 29 6.08 -14.43 16.60
CA SER A 29 7.53 -14.23 16.46
C SER A 29 8.37 -15.51 16.52
N SER A 30 7.76 -16.72 16.56
CA SER A 30 8.49 -17.97 16.78
C SER A 30 8.54 -18.93 15.57
N GLU A 31 8.23 -18.49 14.36
CA GLU A 31 8.44 -19.33 13.17
C GLU A 31 9.53 -18.76 12.26
N LYS A 32 10.76 -18.77 12.77
CA LYS A 32 11.93 -18.67 11.90
C LYS A 32 13.17 -19.23 12.59
N SER A 33 13.32 -20.54 12.58
CA SER A 33 14.66 -21.15 12.53
C SER A 33 14.57 -22.68 12.42
N ALA A 34 15.40 -23.18 11.55
CA ALA A 34 15.91 -24.53 11.41
C ALA A 34 15.37 -25.33 10.20
N SER A 35 16.19 -25.47 9.19
CA SER A 35 16.86 -26.75 8.97
C SER A 35 18.02 -26.62 7.98
N ASN A 36 19.14 -27.07 8.47
CA ASN A 36 20.40 -27.25 7.76
C ASN A 36 20.42 -28.53 6.91
N ASN A 37 21.26 -28.45 5.87
CA ASN A 37 22.17 -29.50 5.36
C ASN A 37 21.60 -30.70 4.57
N SER A 38 21.94 -30.78 3.31
CA SER A 38 23.11 -31.59 2.89
C SER A 38 23.36 -31.43 1.41
N ALA A 39 24.62 -31.24 1.10
CA ALA A 39 25.16 -31.20 -0.24
C ALA A 39 25.04 -32.55 -0.92
N THR A 40 24.62 -32.56 -2.18
CA THR A 40 25.14 -33.52 -3.17
C THR A 40 25.19 -32.81 -4.50
N ILE A 41 26.42 -32.58 -4.93
CA ILE A 41 26.76 -32.02 -6.24
C ILE A 41 26.46 -33.10 -7.28
N ASN A 42 25.58 -32.79 -8.24
CA ASN A 42 25.58 -33.43 -9.52
C ASN A 42 25.68 -32.39 -10.63
N ILE A 43 26.85 -32.41 -11.25
CA ILE A 43 27.19 -31.65 -12.44
C ILE A 43 26.55 -32.38 -13.61
N ASN A 44 25.63 -31.74 -14.29
CA ASN A 44 25.33 -31.79 -15.72
C ASN A 44 23.98 -31.11 -15.95
N ASP A 45 23.94 -29.92 -16.40
CA ASP A 45 23.52 -29.52 -17.73
C ASP A 45 23.50 -27.99 -17.82
N ALA A 46 24.09 -27.51 -18.86
CA ALA A 46 24.12 -26.11 -19.20
C ALA A 46 22.73 -25.68 -19.72
N SER A 47 22.02 -24.90 -18.89
CA SER A 47 21.06 -23.93 -19.35
C SER A 47 21.06 -22.77 -18.41
N ASN A 48 21.94 -21.82 -18.70
CA ASN A 48 22.00 -20.51 -18.11
C ASN A 48 20.72 -19.73 -18.50
N LEU A 49 19.60 -20.10 -17.91
CA LEU A 49 18.42 -19.27 -17.89
C LEU A 49 18.69 -18.16 -16.87
N MET A 50 18.97 -16.98 -17.38
CA MET A 50 19.01 -15.72 -16.63
C MET A 50 17.86 -15.73 -15.63
N SER A 51 18.16 -16.01 -14.38
CA SER A 51 17.24 -15.74 -13.28
C SER A 51 17.12 -14.22 -13.19
N VAL A 52 16.07 -13.69 -13.82
CA VAL A 52 15.63 -12.32 -13.54
C VAL A 52 15.47 -12.26 -12.02
N PRO A 53 16.19 -11.38 -11.32
CA PRO A 53 16.04 -11.27 -9.88
C PRO A 53 14.58 -10.99 -9.58
N LYS A 54 13.88 -11.92 -8.94
CA LYS A 54 12.49 -11.73 -8.51
C LYS A 54 12.51 -10.58 -7.51
N LYS A 55 12.21 -9.39 -8.01
CA LYS A 55 12.12 -8.18 -7.19
C LYS A 55 11.14 -8.45 -6.06
N ALA A 56 11.53 -8.16 -4.84
CA ALA A 56 10.64 -8.27 -3.69
C ALA A 56 9.33 -7.50 -3.96
N PRO A 57 8.16 -8.04 -3.59
CA PRO A 57 6.90 -7.34 -3.74
C PRO A 57 6.94 -6.02 -2.96
N ALA A 58 6.21 -5.03 -3.45
CA ALA A 58 6.07 -3.77 -2.73
C ALA A 58 5.32 -4.00 -1.40
N GLU A 59 5.79 -3.35 -0.35
CA GLU A 59 5.16 -3.36 0.97
C GLU A 59 3.92 -2.46 0.99
N LYS A 60 3.95 -1.42 0.18
CA LYS A 60 2.86 -0.46 0.01
C LYS A 60 2.88 0.12 -1.40
N ILE A 61 1.71 0.38 -1.93
CA ILE A 61 1.52 1.06 -3.22
C ILE A 61 0.67 2.30 -2.97
N GLU A 62 1.19 3.47 -3.34
CA GLU A 62 0.42 4.70 -3.36
C GLU A 62 0.04 5.02 -4.81
N VAL A 63 -1.24 5.10 -5.09
CA VAL A 63 -1.78 5.62 -6.35
C VAL A 63 -2.22 7.04 -6.11
N VAL A 64 -1.57 8.00 -6.76
CA VAL A 64 -1.78 9.43 -6.50
C VAL A 64 -2.24 10.11 -7.76
N HIS A 65 -3.46 10.62 -7.72
CA HIS A 65 -4.02 11.46 -8.77
C HIS A 65 -3.83 12.92 -8.39
N PHE A 66 -3.05 13.65 -9.20
CA PHE A 66 -2.92 15.10 -9.08
C PHE A 66 -3.88 15.79 -10.03
N HIS A 67 -4.46 16.90 -9.57
CA HIS A 67 -5.38 17.71 -10.35
C HIS A 67 -5.29 19.19 -9.99
N ALA A 68 -5.81 20.06 -10.84
CA ALA A 68 -6.00 21.48 -10.56
C ALA A 68 -7.32 21.73 -9.81
N THR A 69 -7.51 22.91 -9.24
CA THR A 69 -8.77 23.31 -8.61
C THR A 69 -9.95 23.25 -9.58
N GLN A 70 -9.71 23.68 -10.82
CA GLN A 70 -10.68 23.50 -11.91
C GLN A 70 -10.29 22.30 -12.76
N GLN A 71 -11.05 21.23 -12.64
CA GLN A 71 -10.80 20.01 -13.40
C GLN A 71 -11.64 19.96 -14.68
N CYS A 72 -11.01 19.49 -15.76
CA CYS A 72 -11.74 19.10 -16.96
C CYS A 72 -12.37 17.70 -16.77
N TRP A 73 -13.32 17.37 -17.66
CA TRP A 73 -13.99 16.05 -17.62
C TRP A 73 -12.98 14.89 -17.60
N SER A 74 -11.98 14.92 -18.50
CA SER A 74 -10.98 13.85 -18.56
C SER A 74 -10.13 13.75 -17.29
N CYS A 75 -9.83 14.87 -16.63
CA CYS A 75 -9.10 14.86 -15.36
C CYS A 75 -9.90 14.15 -14.26
N ILE A 76 -11.19 14.49 -14.14
CA ILE A 76 -12.11 13.84 -13.18
C ILE A 76 -12.20 12.35 -13.47
N THR A 77 -12.41 11.98 -14.73
CA THR A 77 -12.58 10.59 -15.18
C THR A 77 -11.35 9.72 -14.83
N VAL A 78 -10.13 10.24 -15.00
CA VAL A 78 -8.91 9.49 -14.62
C VAL A 78 -8.90 9.17 -13.13
N GLY A 79 -9.19 10.14 -12.28
CA GLY A 79 -9.23 9.93 -10.82
C GLY A 79 -10.31 8.91 -10.40
N GLU A 80 -11.51 9.06 -10.95
CA GLU A 80 -12.64 8.16 -10.66
C GLU A 80 -12.36 6.72 -11.12
N TYR A 81 -11.84 6.53 -12.34
CA TYR A 81 -11.52 5.20 -12.86
C TYR A 81 -10.36 4.54 -12.12
N ALA A 82 -9.35 5.31 -11.74
CA ALA A 82 -8.27 4.78 -10.92
C ALA A 82 -8.80 4.25 -9.57
N LEU A 83 -9.58 5.05 -8.86
CA LEU A 83 -10.18 4.64 -7.58
C LEU A 83 -11.13 3.46 -7.75
N LYS A 84 -12.00 3.47 -8.78
CA LYS A 84 -12.90 2.38 -9.08
C LYS A 84 -12.14 1.08 -9.34
N THR A 85 -11.09 1.14 -10.18
CA THR A 85 -10.25 -0.01 -10.51
C THR A 85 -9.60 -0.60 -9.26
N ILE A 86 -9.07 0.24 -8.37
CA ILE A 86 -8.48 -0.21 -7.11
C ILE A 86 -9.52 -0.95 -6.27
N LYS A 87 -10.71 -0.38 -6.09
CA LYS A 87 -11.77 -0.98 -5.28
C LYS A 87 -12.30 -2.29 -5.85
N GLU A 88 -12.37 -2.41 -7.17
CA GLU A 88 -12.93 -3.60 -7.85
C GLU A 88 -11.90 -4.72 -8.04
N LYS A 89 -10.63 -4.37 -8.29
CA LYS A 89 -9.59 -5.36 -8.64
C LYS A 89 -8.68 -5.71 -7.47
N PHE A 90 -8.57 -4.84 -6.49
CA PHE A 90 -7.68 -4.97 -5.33
C PHE A 90 -8.40 -4.63 -4.02
N PRO A 91 -9.61 -5.19 -3.77
CA PRO A 91 -10.42 -4.81 -2.62
C PRO A 91 -9.73 -5.12 -1.28
N GLU A 92 -9.00 -6.22 -1.18
CA GLU A 92 -8.32 -6.62 0.05
C GLU A 92 -7.14 -5.70 0.35
N GLU A 93 -6.32 -5.40 -0.65
CA GLU A 93 -5.16 -4.51 -0.54
C GLU A 93 -5.58 -3.07 -0.25
N TYR A 94 -6.73 -2.63 -0.79
CA TYR A 94 -7.29 -1.33 -0.50
C TYR A 94 -7.82 -1.24 0.94
N GLN A 95 -8.51 -2.28 1.42
CA GLN A 95 -9.06 -2.32 2.78
C GLN A 95 -7.98 -2.41 3.84
N ASN A 96 -6.93 -3.19 3.61
CA ASN A 96 -5.84 -3.36 4.56
C ASN A 96 -4.75 -2.26 4.47
N GLY A 97 -4.88 -1.32 3.52
CA GLY A 97 -3.97 -0.20 3.33
C GLY A 97 -2.66 -0.52 2.61
N THR A 98 -2.52 -1.71 2.02
CA THR A 98 -1.38 -2.04 1.14
C THR A 98 -1.43 -1.20 -0.12
N ILE A 99 -2.63 -0.95 -0.66
CA ILE A 99 -2.85 0.03 -1.72
C ILE A 99 -3.61 1.22 -1.15
N VAL A 100 -3.09 2.42 -1.36
CA VAL A 100 -3.71 3.68 -0.93
C VAL A 100 -3.94 4.57 -2.14
N PHE A 101 -5.15 5.06 -2.31
CA PHE A 101 -5.48 6.09 -3.30
C PHE A 101 -5.46 7.48 -2.64
N LYS A 102 -4.83 8.44 -3.31
CA LYS A 102 -4.79 9.85 -2.91
C LYS A 102 -5.24 10.72 -4.07
N ASP A 103 -6.24 11.56 -3.83
CA ASP A 103 -6.68 12.60 -4.74
C ASP A 103 -6.14 13.94 -4.25
N VAL A 104 -5.31 14.60 -5.04
CA VAL A 104 -4.46 15.71 -4.58
C VAL A 104 -4.63 16.91 -5.48
N ASN A 105 -5.22 17.98 -4.94
CA ASN A 105 -5.20 19.28 -5.61
C ASN A 105 -3.79 19.90 -5.51
N GLY A 106 -3.06 19.87 -6.63
CA GLY A 106 -1.68 20.35 -6.70
C GLY A 106 -1.50 21.86 -6.60
N GLU A 107 -2.59 22.65 -6.66
CA GLU A 107 -2.55 24.10 -6.54
C GLU A 107 -2.61 24.57 -5.07
N LEU A 108 -3.02 23.68 -4.16
CA LEU A 108 -3.14 24.03 -2.75
C LEU A 108 -1.77 24.05 -2.07
N GLN A 109 -1.59 25.05 -1.20
CA GLN A 109 -0.33 25.28 -0.47
C GLN A 109 0.09 24.07 0.37
N GLU A 110 -0.86 23.42 1.01
CA GLU A 110 -0.65 22.25 1.87
C GLU A 110 -0.15 21.02 1.10
N ASN A 111 -0.34 20.96 -0.22
CA ASN A 111 0.06 19.85 -1.06
C ASN A 111 1.43 20.04 -1.74
N ARG A 112 2.10 21.16 -1.51
CA ARG A 112 3.39 21.49 -2.18
C ARG A 112 4.47 20.44 -2.01
N ASP A 113 4.60 19.88 -0.82
CA ASP A 113 5.61 18.86 -0.56
C ASP A 113 5.33 17.58 -1.35
N MET A 114 4.05 17.23 -1.50
CA MET A 114 3.65 16.08 -2.31
C MET A 114 3.86 16.35 -3.79
N VAL A 115 3.49 17.53 -4.29
CA VAL A 115 3.76 17.95 -5.67
C VAL A 115 5.26 17.88 -5.97
N ALA A 116 6.11 18.38 -5.07
CA ALA A 116 7.55 18.33 -5.21
C ALA A 116 8.09 16.90 -5.19
N LYS A 117 7.63 16.07 -4.26
CA LYS A 117 8.02 14.66 -4.13
C LYS A 117 7.75 13.88 -5.43
N TYR A 118 6.57 14.06 -6.01
CA TYR A 118 6.15 13.35 -7.23
C TYR A 118 6.58 14.08 -8.51
N GLN A 119 7.10 15.29 -8.41
CA GLN A 119 7.42 16.18 -9.55
C GLN A 119 6.21 16.41 -10.47
N ALA A 120 5.01 16.46 -9.88
CA ALA A 120 3.78 16.63 -10.60
C ALA A 120 3.70 18.02 -11.26
N ARG A 121 3.32 18.07 -12.55
CA ARG A 121 3.28 19.30 -13.35
C ARG A 121 1.89 19.65 -13.87
N GLY A 122 0.86 19.15 -13.23
CA GLY A 122 -0.54 19.29 -13.61
C GLY A 122 -1.32 18.03 -13.32
N SER A 123 -2.44 17.84 -14.04
CA SER A 123 -3.24 16.62 -13.89
C SER A 123 -2.45 15.40 -14.35
N SER A 124 -2.27 14.45 -13.46
CA SER A 124 -1.41 13.28 -13.69
C SER A 124 -1.75 12.15 -12.69
N LEU A 125 -1.48 10.91 -13.11
CA LEU A 125 -1.62 9.74 -12.25
C LEU A 125 -0.24 9.12 -12.02
N PHE A 126 0.10 8.93 -10.75
CA PHE A 126 1.37 8.32 -10.35
C PHE A 126 1.11 7.03 -9.57
N ILE A 127 2.02 6.08 -9.75
CA ILE A 127 2.10 4.86 -8.94
C ILE A 127 3.44 4.87 -8.23
N ASN A 128 3.40 4.82 -6.90
CA ASN A 128 4.60 4.73 -6.08
C ASN A 128 4.64 3.36 -5.38
N ALA A 129 5.54 2.51 -5.80
CA ALA A 129 5.80 1.23 -5.15
C ALA A 129 6.88 1.40 -4.08
N ILE A 130 6.51 1.21 -2.82
CA ILE A 130 7.39 1.35 -1.67
C ILE A 130 7.91 -0.03 -1.27
N THR A 131 9.23 -0.19 -1.29
CA THR A 131 9.90 -1.44 -0.90
C THR A 131 11.07 -1.10 0.04
N SER A 132 11.07 -1.68 1.24
CA SER A 132 12.08 -1.39 2.29
C SER A 132 12.24 0.12 2.55
N GLY A 133 11.10 0.81 2.61
CA GLY A 133 11.04 2.25 2.86
C GLY A 133 11.54 3.13 1.69
N LYS A 134 11.83 2.56 0.53
CA LYS A 134 12.27 3.28 -0.67
C LYS A 134 11.13 3.45 -1.65
N ASP A 135 10.93 4.68 -2.09
CA ASP A 135 9.96 5.04 -3.12
C ASP A 135 10.46 4.62 -4.52
N LYS A 136 9.54 4.09 -5.32
CA LYS A 136 9.68 3.94 -6.76
C LYS A 136 8.47 4.59 -7.41
N ILE A 137 8.61 5.85 -7.75
CA ILE A 137 7.56 6.70 -8.31
C ILE A 137 7.61 6.62 -9.84
N GLU A 138 6.49 6.30 -10.44
CA GLU A 138 6.31 6.26 -11.90
C GLU A 138 5.01 6.98 -12.27
N GLU A 139 5.06 7.85 -13.29
CA GLU A 139 3.86 8.47 -13.87
C GLU A 139 3.24 7.52 -14.88
N ASP A 140 1.95 7.25 -14.77
CA ASP A 140 1.20 6.50 -15.77
C ASP A 140 0.58 7.46 -16.81
N VAL A 141 1.33 7.71 -17.86
CA VAL A 141 0.86 8.54 -18.99
C VAL A 141 -0.14 7.82 -19.91
N THR A 142 -0.31 6.50 -19.74
CA THR A 142 -1.18 5.69 -20.60
C THR A 142 -2.66 5.89 -20.29
N VAL A 143 -2.98 6.32 -19.07
CA VAL A 143 -4.36 6.57 -18.62
C VAL A 143 -5.12 7.53 -19.53
N TRP A 144 -4.43 8.51 -20.10
CA TRP A 144 -5.03 9.50 -21.01
C TRP A 144 -5.53 8.89 -22.32
N ARG A 145 -4.99 7.76 -22.75
CA ARG A 145 -5.44 7.03 -23.92
C ARG A 145 -6.68 6.18 -23.64
N LEU A 146 -6.84 5.72 -22.41
CA LEU A 146 -7.94 4.85 -22.01
C LEU A 146 -9.28 5.60 -21.98
N ILE A 147 -9.27 6.88 -21.61
CA ILE A 147 -10.48 7.69 -21.49
C ILE A 147 -10.99 8.25 -22.82
N THR A 148 -10.19 8.23 -23.88
CA THR A 148 -10.60 8.74 -25.22
C THR A 148 -11.44 7.75 -26.02
N HIS A 149 -11.56 6.50 -25.59
CA HIS A 149 -12.26 5.44 -26.30
C HIS A 149 -13.73 5.24 -25.87
N GLU A 150 -14.20 5.98 -24.87
CA GLU A 150 -15.58 5.87 -24.36
C GLU A 150 -16.51 7.04 -24.79
N SER A 151 -16.13 7.81 -25.80
CA SER A 151 -16.95 8.92 -26.34
C SER A 151 -17.65 8.56 -27.64
#